data_3441ed5b9ab0c1ac4cf54bbeba7b4106
#
_entry.id   3441ed5b9ab0c1ac4cf54bbeba7b4106
#
_cell.length_a   1.000
_cell.length_b   1.000
_cell.length_c   1.000
_cell.angle_alpha   90.00
_cell.angle_beta   90.00
_cell.angle_gamma   90.00
#
_symmetry.space_group_name_H-M   'P 1'
#
loop_
_entity.id
_entity.type
_entity.pdbx_description
1 polymer ?
#
loop_
_entity_poly.entity_id
_entity_poly.type
_entity_poly.pdbx_seq_one_letter_code
_entity_poly.pdbx_strand_id
1 'polypeptide(L)'
;MRPGVLNHGYRVGTKILFRMIRLFTGQPLPDAAKLTFYRPDFYGDYAKEFTHAAMRGPSEWSVADRELVAAYVSHVNQCAFCIGAHTATARQAYDDEAKVRAVLADPDSAPIPDGLRATLRLLGKLTRDATVTADDMRAVLATGVSPAAVEDALAVCAAFDTTNRLADAFDFELLSPAGFDSGAKYLLKRGYR
;
A
#
# COMPACT_ATOMS: atom_id res chain seq x y z
N MET A 1 -15.66 1.43 -17.41
CA MET A 1 -14.93 2.04 -18.57
C MET A 1 -13.83 2.91 -17.99
N ARG A 2 -12.57 2.61 -18.30
CA ARG A 2 -11.42 3.36 -17.77
C ARG A 2 -11.48 4.82 -18.22
N PRO A 3 -11.38 5.82 -17.31
CA PRO A 3 -11.50 7.24 -17.69
C PRO A 3 -10.43 7.72 -18.68
N GLY A 4 -9.30 7.01 -18.78
CA GLY A 4 -8.21 7.32 -19.72
C GLY A 4 -7.39 8.58 -19.37
N VAL A 5 -7.74 9.30 -18.29
CA VAL A 5 -7.06 10.53 -17.88
C VAL A 5 -5.58 10.36 -17.60
N LEU A 6 -5.18 9.17 -17.09
CA LEU A 6 -3.79 8.85 -16.80
C LEU A 6 -2.94 8.54 -18.05
N ASN A 7 -3.53 8.60 -19.24
CA ASN A 7 -2.81 8.41 -20.50
C ASN A 7 -2.54 9.74 -21.24
N HIS A 8 -3.10 10.85 -20.74
CA HIS A 8 -3.06 12.17 -21.40
C HIS A 8 -2.63 13.28 -20.43
N GLY A 9 -2.42 14.47 -20.93
CA GLY A 9 -2.20 15.67 -20.10
C GLY A 9 -0.79 15.88 -19.57
N TYR A 10 0.16 14.96 -19.83
CA TYR A 10 1.54 15.10 -19.33
C TYR A 10 2.37 16.02 -20.21
N ARG A 11 3.29 16.78 -19.58
CA ARG A 11 4.32 17.56 -20.26
C ARG A 11 5.24 16.64 -21.07
N VAL A 12 5.87 17.19 -22.11
CA VAL A 12 6.76 16.42 -23.00
C VAL A 12 7.87 15.72 -22.22
N GLY A 13 8.52 16.41 -21.26
CA GLY A 13 9.56 15.81 -20.40
C GLY A 13 9.06 14.61 -19.59
N THR A 14 7.83 14.67 -19.06
CA THR A 14 7.22 13.54 -18.33
C THR A 14 6.99 12.33 -19.25
N LYS A 15 6.54 12.58 -20.49
CA LYS A 15 6.35 11.50 -21.49
C LYS A 15 7.68 10.83 -21.85
N ILE A 16 8.75 11.62 -21.97
CA ILE A 16 10.10 11.10 -22.22
C ILE A 16 10.55 10.25 -21.03
N LEU A 17 10.36 10.74 -19.79
CA LEU A 17 10.69 9.99 -18.57
C LEU A 17 9.96 8.63 -18.53
N PHE A 18 8.65 8.59 -18.82
CA PHE A 18 7.90 7.33 -18.84
C PHE A 18 8.43 6.34 -19.89
N ARG A 19 8.81 6.86 -21.07
CA ARG A 19 9.41 6.05 -22.13
C ARG A 19 10.78 5.52 -21.72
N MET A 20 11.60 6.32 -21.07
CA MET A 20 12.91 5.91 -20.55
C MET A 20 12.76 4.83 -19.45
N ILE A 21 11.84 5.03 -18.49
CA ILE A 21 11.57 4.03 -17.46
C ILE A 21 11.20 2.69 -18.11
N ARG A 22 10.27 2.71 -19.07
CA ARG A 22 9.88 1.48 -19.80
C ARG A 22 11.06 0.82 -20.52
N LEU A 23 11.94 1.61 -21.11
CA LEU A 23 13.12 1.09 -21.85
C LEU A 23 14.10 0.40 -20.88
N PHE A 24 14.35 1.00 -19.71
CA PHE A 24 15.32 0.45 -18.75
C PHE A 24 14.77 -0.68 -17.88
N THR A 25 13.48 -0.65 -17.56
CA THR A 25 12.85 -1.65 -16.67
C THR A 25 12.15 -2.78 -17.43
N GLY A 26 11.89 -2.60 -18.72
CA GLY A 26 11.04 -3.47 -19.53
C GLY A 26 9.55 -3.39 -19.12
N GLN A 27 9.18 -2.56 -18.15
CA GLN A 27 7.83 -2.47 -17.60
C GLN A 27 7.28 -1.04 -17.75
N PRO A 28 5.97 -0.88 -18.00
CA PRO A 28 5.34 0.44 -17.99
C PRO A 28 5.33 1.00 -16.56
N LEU A 29 5.36 2.34 -16.45
CA LEU A 29 5.17 3.00 -15.16
C LEU A 29 3.76 2.69 -14.64
N PRO A 30 3.62 2.19 -13.39
CA PRO A 30 2.31 1.90 -12.80
C PRO A 30 1.41 3.14 -12.73
N ASP A 31 0.10 2.95 -12.84
CA ASP A 31 -0.87 4.05 -12.82
C ASP A 31 -0.84 4.84 -11.50
N ALA A 32 -0.57 4.18 -10.37
CA ALA A 32 -0.34 4.85 -9.09
C ALA A 32 0.79 5.90 -9.18
N ALA A 33 1.89 5.58 -9.85
CA ALA A 33 2.97 6.53 -10.06
C ALA A 33 2.60 7.59 -11.13
N LYS A 34 1.90 7.21 -12.20
CA LYS A 34 1.40 8.19 -13.19
C LYS A 34 0.48 9.24 -12.57
N LEU A 35 -0.36 8.85 -11.60
CA LEU A 35 -1.27 9.76 -10.91
C LEU A 35 -0.50 10.88 -10.18
N THR A 36 0.67 10.58 -9.61
CA THR A 36 1.49 11.60 -8.93
C THR A 36 2.05 12.66 -9.89
N PHE A 37 2.25 12.31 -11.17
CA PHE A 37 2.66 13.25 -12.21
C PHE A 37 1.48 13.98 -12.87
N TYR A 38 0.26 13.46 -12.73
CA TYR A 38 -0.93 14.05 -13.35
C TYR A 38 -1.33 15.38 -12.70
N ARG A 39 -1.31 15.44 -11.39
CA ARG A 39 -1.63 16.64 -10.60
C ARG A 39 -0.64 16.79 -9.44
N PRO A 40 0.65 17.07 -9.73
CA PRO A 40 1.69 17.09 -8.69
C PRO A 40 1.44 18.15 -7.62
N ASP A 41 0.98 19.33 -8.02
CA ASP A 41 0.68 20.49 -7.16
C ASP A 41 -0.58 20.31 -6.30
N PHE A 42 -1.49 19.44 -6.69
CA PHE A 42 -2.75 19.21 -5.98
C PHE A 42 -2.72 17.92 -5.14
N TYR A 43 -2.17 16.84 -5.67
CA TYR A 43 -2.20 15.51 -5.06
C TYR A 43 -0.82 14.88 -4.94
N GLY A 44 -0.03 14.90 -6.02
CA GLY A 44 1.11 14.02 -6.20
C GLY A 44 2.21 14.17 -5.17
N ASP A 45 2.61 15.39 -4.84
CA ASP A 45 3.71 15.63 -3.88
C ASP A 45 3.27 15.30 -2.46
N TYR A 46 2.07 15.74 -2.05
CA TYR A 46 1.52 15.40 -0.73
C TYR A 46 1.32 13.89 -0.55
N ALA A 47 0.78 13.21 -1.58
CA ALA A 47 0.59 11.77 -1.53
C ALA A 47 1.90 11.01 -1.41
N LYS A 48 2.93 11.41 -2.16
CA LYS A 48 4.26 10.81 -2.08
C LYS A 48 4.88 10.98 -0.69
N GLU A 49 4.86 12.20 -0.16
CA GLU A 49 5.43 12.51 1.14
C GLU A 49 4.72 11.77 2.27
N PHE A 50 3.38 11.83 2.29
CA PHE A 50 2.57 11.14 3.30
C PHE A 50 2.76 9.62 3.22
N THR A 51 2.62 9.04 2.04
CA THR A 51 2.80 7.58 1.87
C THR A 51 4.22 7.15 2.20
N HIS A 52 5.24 7.95 1.82
CA HIS A 52 6.62 7.64 2.16
C HIS A 52 6.83 7.69 3.68
N ALA A 53 6.31 8.70 4.36
CA ALA A 53 6.42 8.81 5.81
C ALA A 53 5.74 7.62 6.52
N ALA A 54 4.50 7.28 6.14
CA ALA A 54 3.79 6.14 6.70
C ALA A 54 4.50 4.80 6.46
N MET A 55 5.06 4.61 5.27
CA MET A 55 5.62 3.32 4.85
C MET A 55 7.12 3.16 5.14
N ARG A 56 7.87 4.26 5.29
CA ARG A 56 9.35 4.26 5.41
C ARG A 56 9.88 5.18 6.51
N GLY A 57 9.02 5.97 7.15
CA GLY A 57 9.40 6.77 8.33
C GLY A 57 9.82 5.91 9.52
N PRO A 58 10.37 6.50 10.59
CA PRO A 58 10.61 5.79 11.84
C PRO A 58 9.32 5.14 12.36
N SER A 59 9.40 3.87 12.79
CA SER A 59 8.26 3.11 13.31
C SER A 59 8.74 1.88 14.04
N GLU A 60 7.94 1.40 14.99
CA GLU A 60 8.15 0.09 15.61
C GLU A 60 7.79 -1.08 14.66
N TRP A 61 6.93 -0.83 13.66
CA TRP A 61 6.63 -1.80 12.61
C TRP A 61 7.76 -1.87 11.60
N SER A 62 8.17 -3.09 11.28
CA SER A 62 9.12 -3.30 10.18
C SER A 62 8.53 -2.82 8.84
N VAL A 63 9.40 -2.63 7.84
CA VAL A 63 8.94 -2.34 6.46
C VAL A 63 8.03 -3.45 5.95
N ALA A 64 8.36 -4.72 6.28
CA ALA A 64 7.56 -5.88 5.88
C ALA A 64 6.17 -5.86 6.52
N ASP A 65 6.06 -5.52 7.82
CA ASP A 65 4.77 -5.40 8.52
C ASP A 65 3.90 -4.31 7.90
N ARG A 66 4.48 -3.14 7.58
CA ARG A 66 3.74 -2.03 6.96
C ARG A 66 3.26 -2.36 5.54
N GLU A 67 4.06 -3.08 4.77
CA GLU A 67 3.62 -3.57 3.45
C GLU A 67 2.51 -4.62 3.58
N LEU A 68 2.57 -5.47 4.61
CA LEU A 68 1.51 -6.43 4.91
C LEU A 68 0.22 -5.74 5.36
N VAL A 69 0.32 -4.71 6.22
CA VAL A 69 -0.84 -3.86 6.60
C VAL A 69 -1.45 -3.22 5.35
N ALA A 70 -0.63 -2.65 4.48
CA ALA A 70 -1.10 -2.05 3.22
C ALA A 70 -1.80 -3.08 2.31
N ALA A 71 -1.23 -4.29 2.19
CA ALA A 71 -1.84 -5.39 1.44
C ALA A 71 -3.19 -5.80 2.04
N TYR A 72 -3.25 -5.92 3.38
CA TYR A 72 -4.47 -6.32 4.08
C TYR A 72 -5.59 -5.27 4.00
N VAL A 73 -5.29 -4.00 4.23
CA VAL A 73 -6.25 -2.88 4.05
C VAL A 73 -6.77 -2.86 2.61
N SER A 74 -5.88 -3.04 1.63
CA SER A 74 -6.26 -3.12 0.22
C SER A 74 -7.13 -4.34 -0.09
N HIS A 75 -6.89 -5.48 0.59
CA HIS A 75 -7.70 -6.69 0.48
C HIS A 75 -9.12 -6.45 1.03
N VAL A 76 -9.24 -5.81 2.20
CA VAL A 76 -10.53 -5.45 2.78
C VAL A 76 -11.31 -4.49 1.87
N ASN A 77 -10.63 -3.53 1.24
CA ASN A 77 -11.19 -2.61 0.23
C ASN A 77 -11.43 -3.24 -1.14
N GLN A 78 -10.99 -4.50 -1.37
CA GLN A 78 -11.10 -5.21 -2.66
C GLN A 78 -10.41 -4.51 -3.85
N CYS A 79 -9.40 -3.70 -3.60
CA CYS A 79 -8.64 -3.00 -4.64
C CYS A 79 -7.59 -3.93 -5.28
N ALA A 80 -7.92 -4.52 -6.42
CA ALA A 80 -7.07 -5.54 -7.08
C ALA A 80 -5.66 -5.06 -7.39
N PHE A 81 -5.49 -3.80 -7.84
CA PHE A 81 -4.16 -3.23 -8.13
C PHE A 81 -3.30 -3.15 -6.87
N CYS A 82 -3.85 -2.57 -5.78
CA CYS A 82 -3.10 -2.38 -4.54
C CYS A 82 -2.82 -3.72 -3.82
N ILE A 83 -3.76 -4.67 -3.86
CA ILE A 83 -3.53 -6.04 -3.38
C ILE A 83 -2.30 -6.62 -4.08
N GLY A 84 -2.26 -6.60 -5.42
CA GLY A 84 -1.15 -7.15 -6.18
C GLY A 84 0.19 -6.47 -5.85
N ALA A 85 0.21 -5.14 -5.78
CA ALA A 85 1.41 -4.37 -5.50
C ALA A 85 1.98 -4.64 -4.10
N HIS A 86 1.14 -4.58 -3.07
CA HIS A 86 1.59 -4.70 -1.67
C HIS A 86 1.78 -6.15 -1.24
N THR A 87 1.03 -7.10 -1.80
CA THR A 87 1.32 -8.53 -1.63
C THR A 87 2.70 -8.88 -2.18
N ALA A 88 3.05 -8.40 -3.38
CA ALA A 88 4.37 -8.64 -3.97
C ALA A 88 5.48 -7.98 -3.12
N THR A 89 5.24 -6.76 -2.60
CA THR A 89 6.22 -6.04 -1.78
C THR A 89 6.41 -6.69 -0.40
N ALA A 90 5.31 -7.04 0.28
CA ALA A 90 5.36 -7.73 1.57
C ALA A 90 6.06 -9.10 1.47
N ARG A 91 5.73 -9.88 0.42
CA ARG A 91 6.36 -11.17 0.15
C ARG A 91 7.87 -11.04 -0.01
N GLN A 92 8.35 -10.06 -0.77
CA GLN A 92 9.79 -9.82 -0.94
C GLN A 92 10.44 -9.27 0.34
N ALA A 93 9.73 -8.44 1.10
CA ALA A 93 10.25 -7.86 2.34
C ALA A 93 10.39 -8.88 3.47
N TYR A 94 9.47 -9.84 3.58
CA TYR A 94 9.53 -10.94 4.54
C TYR A 94 10.40 -12.10 4.06
N ASP A 95 10.63 -12.24 2.75
CA ASP A 95 11.12 -13.47 2.12
C ASP A 95 10.23 -14.69 2.47
N ASP A 96 8.95 -14.47 2.63
CA ASP A 96 7.95 -15.46 3.08
C ASP A 96 6.59 -15.24 2.42
N GLU A 97 6.36 -15.91 1.31
CA GLU A 97 5.08 -15.86 0.60
C GLU A 97 3.95 -16.57 1.38
N ALA A 98 4.29 -17.64 2.09
CA ALA A 98 3.28 -18.43 2.81
C ALA A 98 2.66 -17.61 3.95
N LYS A 99 3.47 -16.84 4.69
CA LYS A 99 2.99 -15.91 5.72
C LYS A 99 2.03 -14.88 5.16
N VAL A 100 2.42 -14.18 4.08
CA VAL A 100 1.59 -13.13 3.47
C VAL A 100 0.27 -13.71 2.99
N ARG A 101 0.29 -14.86 2.32
CA ARG A 101 -0.91 -15.54 1.86
C ARG A 101 -1.81 -15.96 3.03
N ALA A 102 -1.25 -16.49 4.12
CA ALA A 102 -2.02 -16.88 5.29
C ALA A 102 -2.75 -15.69 5.92
N VAL A 103 -2.07 -14.53 6.05
CA VAL A 103 -2.69 -13.31 6.59
C VAL A 103 -3.82 -12.81 5.71
N LEU A 104 -3.66 -12.82 4.38
CA LEU A 104 -4.71 -12.36 3.47
C LEU A 104 -5.89 -13.34 3.42
N ALA A 105 -5.67 -14.63 3.69
CA ALA A 105 -6.75 -15.62 3.79
C ALA A 105 -7.52 -15.48 5.11
N ASP A 106 -6.81 -15.41 6.23
CA ASP A 106 -7.37 -15.23 7.57
C ASP A 106 -6.28 -14.78 8.55
N PRO A 107 -6.25 -13.49 8.94
CA PRO A 107 -5.26 -13.00 9.89
C PRO A 107 -5.35 -13.65 11.26
N ASP A 108 -6.51 -14.22 11.62
CA ASP A 108 -6.74 -14.79 12.95
C ASP A 108 -6.02 -16.12 13.14
N SER A 109 -5.90 -16.91 12.09
CA SER A 109 -5.19 -18.19 12.08
C SER A 109 -3.75 -18.10 11.55
N ALA A 110 -3.35 -16.96 10.99
CA ALA A 110 -2.03 -16.77 10.38
C ALA A 110 -0.90 -16.83 11.41
N PRO A 111 0.30 -17.33 11.06
CA PRO A 111 1.45 -17.45 11.97
C PRO A 111 2.16 -16.09 12.14
N ILE A 112 1.50 -15.12 12.75
CA ILE A 112 2.01 -13.77 13.02
C ILE A 112 1.91 -13.41 14.51
N PRO A 113 2.71 -12.46 15.01
CA PRO A 113 2.63 -11.99 16.39
C PRO A 113 1.24 -11.45 16.75
N ASP A 114 0.84 -11.64 18.01
CA ASP A 114 -0.48 -11.23 18.49
C ASP A 114 -0.72 -9.72 18.35
N GLY A 115 0.32 -8.89 18.53
CA GLY A 115 0.23 -7.45 18.31
C GLY A 115 -0.13 -7.09 16.88
N LEU A 116 0.52 -7.72 15.91
CA LEU A 116 0.22 -7.50 14.48
C LEU A 116 -1.19 -8.00 14.16
N ARG A 117 -1.58 -9.17 14.68
CA ARG A 117 -2.93 -9.75 14.51
C ARG A 117 -4.01 -8.80 15.05
N ALA A 118 -3.85 -8.30 16.27
CA ALA A 118 -4.81 -7.37 16.88
C ALA A 118 -4.90 -6.07 16.09
N THR A 119 -3.77 -5.55 15.62
CA THR A 119 -3.71 -4.36 14.76
C THR A 119 -4.43 -4.59 13.44
N LEU A 120 -4.22 -5.72 12.77
CA LEU A 120 -4.94 -6.03 11.52
C LEU A 120 -6.46 -6.14 11.74
N ARG A 121 -6.91 -6.73 12.87
CA ARG A 121 -8.34 -6.75 13.24
C ARG A 121 -8.92 -5.34 13.39
N LEU A 122 -8.21 -4.47 14.11
CA LEU A 122 -8.60 -3.06 14.29
C LEU A 122 -8.74 -2.36 12.95
N LEU A 123 -7.70 -2.44 12.09
CA LEU A 123 -7.68 -1.79 10.78
C LEU A 123 -8.72 -2.38 9.83
N GLY A 124 -8.90 -3.70 9.83
CA GLY A 124 -9.93 -4.35 9.03
C GLY A 124 -11.35 -3.92 9.42
N LYS A 125 -11.61 -3.74 10.71
CA LYS A 125 -12.88 -3.19 11.19
C LYS A 125 -13.04 -1.73 10.78
N LEU A 126 -12.01 -0.90 11.01
CA LEU A 126 -12.02 0.51 10.61
C LEU A 126 -12.31 0.67 9.10
N THR A 127 -11.65 -0.12 8.27
CA THR A 127 -11.80 -0.07 6.81
C THR A 127 -13.21 -0.49 6.36
N ARG A 128 -13.79 -1.54 6.96
CA ARG A 128 -15.15 -2.02 6.59
C ARG A 128 -16.26 -1.12 7.13
N ASP A 129 -16.16 -0.77 8.41
CA ASP A 129 -17.28 -0.20 9.17
C ASP A 129 -17.14 1.31 9.34
N ALA A 130 -16.00 1.90 8.94
CA ALA A 130 -15.63 3.30 9.14
C ALA A 130 -15.70 3.73 10.64
N THR A 131 -15.62 2.79 11.57
CA THR A 131 -15.69 3.04 13.00
C THR A 131 -14.95 1.98 13.82
N VAL A 132 -14.40 2.40 14.93
CA VAL A 132 -13.81 1.54 15.95
C VAL A 132 -14.24 2.03 17.34
N THR A 133 -14.22 1.15 18.32
CA THR A 133 -14.60 1.46 19.70
C THR A 133 -13.38 1.56 20.60
N ALA A 134 -13.56 2.09 21.81
CA ALA A 134 -12.53 2.09 22.83
C ALA A 134 -12.08 0.65 23.22
N ASP A 135 -12.98 -0.34 23.12
CA ASP A 135 -12.64 -1.73 23.39
C ASP A 135 -11.76 -2.33 22.29
N ASP A 136 -12.00 -2.01 21.03
CA ASP A 136 -11.14 -2.40 19.92
C ASP A 136 -9.69 -1.88 20.12
N MET A 137 -9.58 -0.61 20.56
CA MET A 137 -8.28 0.00 20.85
C MET A 137 -7.61 -0.66 22.06
N ARG A 138 -8.36 -0.89 23.16
CA ARG A 138 -7.83 -1.58 24.33
C ARG A 138 -7.33 -2.97 24.02
N ALA A 139 -8.00 -3.70 23.13
CA ALA A 139 -7.59 -5.03 22.70
C ALA A 139 -6.22 -5.02 22.01
N VAL A 140 -5.91 -4.00 21.19
CA VAL A 140 -4.59 -3.84 20.57
C VAL A 140 -3.54 -3.52 21.63
N LEU A 141 -3.80 -2.52 22.48
CA LEU A 141 -2.84 -2.09 23.51
C LEU A 141 -2.55 -3.21 24.53
N ALA A 142 -3.52 -4.08 24.84
CA ALA A 142 -3.35 -5.23 25.72
C ALA A 142 -2.35 -6.27 25.20
N THR A 143 -2.04 -6.27 23.89
CA THR A 143 -0.99 -7.14 23.32
C THR A 143 0.42 -6.57 23.46
N GLY A 144 0.57 -5.38 24.04
CA GLY A 144 1.86 -4.69 24.20
C GLY A 144 2.24 -3.77 23.02
N VAL A 145 1.36 -3.62 22.02
CA VAL A 145 1.55 -2.61 20.96
C VAL A 145 1.45 -1.21 21.58
N SER A 146 2.44 -0.37 21.30
CA SER A 146 2.46 1.00 21.84
C SER A 146 1.42 1.89 21.15
N PRO A 147 0.96 2.98 21.79
CA PRO A 147 0.13 3.98 21.13
C PRO A 147 0.77 4.54 19.84
N ALA A 148 2.08 4.78 19.84
CA ALA A 148 2.81 5.25 18.66
C ALA A 148 2.76 4.24 17.51
N ALA A 149 2.90 2.95 17.80
CA ALA A 149 2.77 1.90 16.79
C ALA A 149 1.33 1.82 16.22
N VAL A 150 0.31 2.07 17.06
CA VAL A 150 -1.07 2.16 16.57
C VAL A 150 -1.24 3.36 15.63
N GLU A 151 -0.70 4.53 15.98
CA GLU A 151 -0.74 5.72 15.12
C GLU A 151 -0.05 5.48 13.78
N ASP A 152 1.11 4.83 13.78
CA ASP A 152 1.82 4.46 12.55
C ASP A 152 0.99 3.51 11.67
N ALA A 153 0.35 2.51 12.27
CA ALA A 153 -0.52 1.58 11.53
C ALA A 153 -1.76 2.28 10.96
N LEU A 154 -2.34 3.24 11.69
CA LEU A 154 -3.44 4.08 11.21
C LEU A 154 -3.00 4.99 10.06
N ALA A 155 -1.77 5.52 10.08
CA ALA A 155 -1.21 6.29 8.97
C ALA A 155 -1.09 5.45 7.69
N VAL A 156 -0.65 4.19 7.81
CA VAL A 156 -0.65 3.23 6.68
C VAL A 156 -2.07 2.98 6.19
N CYS A 157 -3.02 2.73 7.09
CA CYS A 157 -4.43 2.52 6.74
C CYS A 157 -4.98 3.71 5.95
N ALA A 158 -4.82 4.94 6.45
CA ALA A 158 -5.30 6.16 5.79
C ALA A 158 -4.68 6.37 4.40
N ALA A 159 -3.38 6.09 4.24
CA ALA A 159 -2.70 6.16 2.95
C ALA A 159 -3.33 5.22 1.93
N PHE A 160 -3.66 3.98 2.35
CA PHE A 160 -4.19 2.97 1.43
C PHE A 160 -5.70 3.04 1.27
N ASP A 161 -6.47 3.45 2.25
CA ASP A 161 -7.89 3.78 2.05
C ASP A 161 -8.07 4.88 1.00
N THR A 162 -7.19 5.88 1.00
CA THR A 162 -7.19 6.93 -0.03
C THR A 162 -6.74 6.39 -1.38
N THR A 163 -5.60 5.68 -1.42
CA THR A 163 -5.03 5.18 -2.68
C THR A 163 -5.93 4.15 -3.34
N ASN A 164 -6.56 3.26 -2.57
CA ASN A 164 -7.49 2.25 -3.08
C ASN A 164 -8.68 2.90 -3.79
N ARG A 165 -9.29 3.93 -3.17
CA ARG A 165 -10.40 4.68 -3.80
C ARG A 165 -9.99 5.37 -5.10
N LEU A 166 -8.76 5.92 -5.14
CA LEU A 166 -8.24 6.52 -6.37
C LEU A 166 -7.93 5.46 -7.42
N ALA A 167 -7.37 4.31 -7.03
CA ALA A 167 -7.10 3.22 -7.94
C ALA A 167 -8.39 2.71 -8.61
N ASP A 168 -9.46 2.54 -7.83
CA ASP A 168 -10.75 2.10 -8.35
C ASP A 168 -11.42 3.20 -9.19
N ALA A 169 -11.41 4.46 -8.73
CA ALA A 169 -12.00 5.58 -9.46
C ALA A 169 -11.33 5.83 -10.82
N PHE A 170 -10.01 5.65 -10.91
CA PHE A 170 -9.24 5.78 -12.15
C PHE A 170 -9.05 4.48 -12.91
N ASP A 171 -9.60 3.36 -12.39
CA ASP A 171 -9.51 2.03 -13.00
C ASP A 171 -8.06 1.67 -13.36
N PHE A 172 -7.18 1.61 -12.33
CA PHE A 172 -5.75 1.36 -12.53
C PHE A 172 -5.52 0.03 -13.25
N GLU A 173 -4.66 0.06 -14.25
CA GLU A 173 -4.29 -1.13 -15.01
C GLU A 173 -3.51 -2.11 -14.15
N LEU A 174 -3.99 -3.35 -14.11
CA LEU A 174 -3.28 -4.43 -13.41
C LEU A 174 -1.96 -4.73 -14.12
N LEU A 175 -0.91 -4.84 -13.34
CA LEU A 175 0.39 -5.25 -13.87
C LEU A 175 0.43 -6.77 -14.03
N SER A 176 1.34 -7.24 -14.89
CA SER A 176 1.71 -8.65 -14.87
C SER A 176 2.38 -9.03 -13.53
N PRO A 177 2.44 -10.32 -13.17
CA PRO A 177 3.19 -10.75 -11.97
C PRO A 177 4.63 -10.21 -11.95
N ALA A 178 5.34 -10.28 -13.07
CA ALA A 178 6.69 -9.71 -13.21
C ALA A 178 6.71 -8.18 -13.04
N GLY A 179 5.64 -7.48 -13.44
CA GLY A 179 5.48 -6.04 -13.26
C GLY A 179 5.32 -5.68 -11.78
N PHE A 180 4.49 -6.41 -11.04
CA PHE A 180 4.36 -6.25 -9.58
C PHE A 180 5.67 -6.56 -8.87
N ASP A 181 6.40 -7.60 -9.24
CA ASP A 181 7.69 -7.95 -8.66
C ASP A 181 8.76 -6.89 -8.91
N SER A 182 8.79 -6.32 -10.10
CA SER A 182 9.68 -5.20 -10.42
C SER A 182 9.33 -3.94 -9.62
N GLY A 183 8.05 -3.64 -9.48
CA GLY A 183 7.54 -2.56 -8.63
C GLY A 183 7.93 -2.75 -7.18
N ALA A 184 7.77 -3.95 -6.65
CA ALA A 184 8.15 -4.30 -5.28
C ALA A 184 9.65 -4.06 -5.00
N LYS A 185 10.53 -4.51 -5.90
CA LYS A 185 11.99 -4.24 -5.81
C LYS A 185 12.29 -2.74 -5.77
N TYR A 186 11.59 -1.96 -6.58
CA TYR A 186 11.74 -0.49 -6.58
C TYR A 186 11.29 0.10 -5.24
N LEU A 187 10.09 -0.25 -4.76
CA LEU A 187 9.53 0.26 -3.50
C LEU A 187 10.39 -0.09 -2.29
N LEU A 188 10.95 -1.30 -2.24
CA LEU A 188 11.86 -1.70 -1.16
C LEU A 188 13.18 -0.94 -1.20
N LYS A 189 13.68 -0.61 -2.39
CA LYS A 189 14.97 0.09 -2.56
C LYS A 189 14.84 1.62 -2.42
N ARG A 190 13.76 2.22 -2.89
CA ARG A 190 13.59 3.68 -3.05
C ARG A 190 12.45 4.27 -2.22
N GLY A 191 11.54 3.44 -1.74
CA GLY A 191 10.32 3.90 -1.09
C GLY A 191 9.33 4.55 -2.07
N TYR A 192 8.54 5.48 -1.58
CA TYR A 192 7.41 6.08 -2.30
C TYR A 192 7.70 7.50 -2.83
N ARG A 193 8.97 7.86 -2.96
CA ARG A 193 9.42 9.17 -3.48
C ARG A 193 9.85 9.14 -4.92
#